data_6e4a02d34b0b90065c87b9eb84d3c3c3
#
_entry.id   6e4a02d34b0b90065c87b9eb84d3c3c3
#
_cell.length_a   1.000
_cell.length_b   1.000
_cell.length_c   1.000
_cell.angle_alpha   90.00
_cell.angle_beta   90.00
_cell.angle_gamma   90.00
#
_symmetry.space_group_name_H-M   'P 1'
#
loop_
_entity.id
_entity.type
_entity.pdbx_description
1 polymer ?
#
loop_
_entity_poly.entity_id
_entity_poly.type
_entity_poly.pdbx_seq_one_letter_code
_entity_poly.pdbx_strand_id
1 'polypeptide(L)'
;MSKTTVIQIGNTDDKLSQAMWARFFERVDSAIKSNATQIFFSGASYPTAEWQNAAWVFEIDEDASLRLYDEIKYLRQRFNQDSIAWTEGKTILINQK
;
A
#
# COMPACT_ATOMS: atom_id res chain seq x y z
N MET A 1 12.40 -2.93 15.94
CA MET A 1 11.50 -4.07 15.80
C MET A 1 10.69 -3.94 14.51
N SER A 2 10.43 -5.06 13.88
CA SER A 2 9.67 -5.06 12.63
C SER A 2 8.22 -5.46 12.89
N LYS A 3 7.36 -5.11 11.96
CA LYS A 3 5.95 -5.43 12.03
C LYS A 3 5.40 -5.67 10.63
N THR A 4 4.33 -6.44 10.56
CA THR A 4 3.63 -6.68 9.29
C THR A 4 2.66 -5.53 9.06
N THR A 5 2.71 -4.96 7.86
CA THR A 5 1.85 -3.85 7.47
C THR A 5 1.16 -4.18 6.17
N VAL A 6 -0.09 -3.75 6.07
CA VAL A 6 -0.88 -3.88 4.84
C VAL A 6 -1.33 -2.48 4.43
N ILE A 7 -1.03 -2.11 3.18
CA ILE A 7 -1.53 -0.87 2.61
C ILE A 7 -2.49 -1.22 1.48
N GLN A 8 -3.65 -0.56 1.47
CA GLN A 8 -4.64 -0.76 0.42
C GLN A 8 -5.05 0.59 -0.15
N ILE A 9 -5.07 0.66 -1.49
CA ILE A 9 -5.53 1.85 -2.20
C ILE A 9 -6.64 1.44 -3.17
N GLY A 10 -7.44 2.42 -3.57
CA GLY A 10 -8.53 2.15 -4.49
C GLY A 10 -8.90 3.35 -5.32
N ASN A 11 -9.65 3.09 -6.39
CA ASN A 11 -10.21 4.09 -7.28
C ASN A 11 -11.68 3.77 -7.55
N THR A 12 -12.39 3.32 -6.50
CA THR A 12 -13.78 2.88 -6.64
C THR A 12 -14.73 4.05 -6.86
N ASP A 13 -14.31 5.25 -6.47
CA ASP A 13 -15.07 6.47 -6.69
C ASP A 13 -14.77 7.12 -8.04
N ASP A 14 -13.89 6.50 -8.80
CA ASP A 14 -13.51 6.95 -10.15
C ASP A 14 -12.96 8.38 -10.19
N LYS A 15 -12.37 8.83 -9.10
CA LYS A 15 -11.75 10.15 -9.04
C LYS A 15 -10.52 10.28 -9.92
N LEU A 16 -9.80 9.18 -10.11
CA LEU A 16 -8.55 9.18 -10.88
C LEU A 16 -8.80 8.64 -12.28
N SER A 17 -8.25 9.34 -13.26
CA SER A 17 -8.18 8.82 -14.62
C SER A 17 -7.30 7.57 -14.61
N GLN A 18 -7.34 6.79 -15.68
CA GLN A 18 -6.51 5.58 -15.79
C GLN A 18 -5.02 5.92 -15.71
N ALA A 19 -4.61 7.02 -16.33
CA ALA A 19 -3.22 7.47 -16.27
C ALA A 19 -2.82 7.85 -14.84
N MET A 20 -3.72 8.54 -14.13
CA MET A 20 -3.44 8.96 -12.76
C MET A 20 -3.48 7.78 -11.78
N TRP A 21 -4.38 6.82 -12.01
CA TRP A 21 -4.40 5.59 -11.21
C TRP A 21 -3.08 4.84 -11.34
N ALA A 22 -2.57 4.67 -12.55
CA ALA A 22 -1.30 4.02 -12.78
C ALA A 22 -0.16 4.74 -12.07
N ARG A 23 -0.19 6.06 -12.09
CA ARG A 23 0.83 6.89 -11.44
C ARG A 23 0.77 6.76 -9.91
N PHE A 24 -0.44 6.79 -9.37
CA PHE A 24 -0.66 6.61 -7.94
C PHE A 24 -0.14 5.25 -7.48
N PHE A 25 -0.51 4.20 -8.20
CA PHE A 25 -0.04 2.84 -7.93
C PHE A 25 1.49 2.79 -7.91
N GLU A 26 2.14 3.34 -8.95
CA GLU A 26 3.61 3.33 -9.03
C GLU A 26 4.27 4.07 -7.89
N ARG A 27 3.72 5.20 -7.49
CA ARG A 27 4.30 6.00 -6.41
C ARG A 27 4.18 5.29 -5.08
N VAL A 28 3.04 4.66 -4.80
CA VAL A 28 2.87 3.88 -3.58
C VAL A 28 3.79 2.67 -3.60
N ASP A 29 3.85 1.96 -4.72
CA ASP A 29 4.71 0.79 -4.87
C ASP A 29 6.19 1.14 -4.63
N SER A 30 6.66 2.23 -5.22
CA SER A 30 8.03 2.69 -5.02
C SER A 30 8.31 3.05 -3.57
N ALA A 31 7.39 3.72 -2.92
CA ALA A 31 7.55 4.11 -1.52
C ALA A 31 7.68 2.89 -0.62
N ILE A 32 6.84 1.88 -0.86
CA ILE A 32 6.90 0.65 -0.08
C ILE A 32 8.21 -0.10 -0.33
N LYS A 33 8.60 -0.24 -1.59
CA LYS A 33 9.83 -0.94 -1.94
C LYS A 33 11.07 -0.27 -1.37
N SER A 34 11.05 1.05 -1.23
CA SER A 34 12.18 1.80 -0.69
C SER A 34 12.31 1.65 0.82
N ASN A 35 11.26 1.24 1.52
CA ASN A 35 11.22 1.23 2.98
C ASN A 35 11.04 -0.15 3.58
N ALA A 36 10.38 -1.07 2.89
CA ALA A 36 10.06 -2.39 3.44
C ALA A 36 11.32 -3.26 3.51
N THR A 37 11.38 -4.07 4.55
CA THR A 37 12.42 -5.09 4.68
C THR A 37 12.16 -6.24 3.73
N GLN A 38 10.90 -6.63 3.62
CA GLN A 38 10.48 -7.72 2.74
C GLN A 38 9.04 -7.51 2.32
N ILE A 39 8.77 -7.73 1.04
CA ILE A 39 7.39 -7.67 0.53
C ILE A 39 6.92 -9.10 0.36
N PHE A 40 5.85 -9.45 1.10
CA PHE A 40 5.28 -10.79 1.04
C PHE A 40 4.32 -10.94 -0.12
N PHE A 41 3.59 -9.88 -0.45
CA PHE A 41 2.60 -9.91 -1.50
C PHE A 41 2.32 -8.49 -1.98
N SER A 42 2.09 -8.36 -3.28
CA SER A 42 1.49 -7.16 -3.83
C SER A 42 0.62 -7.59 -5.00
N GLY A 43 -0.49 -6.89 -5.17
CA GLY A 43 -1.39 -7.22 -6.25
C GLY A 43 -2.37 -6.10 -6.51
N ALA A 44 -3.00 -6.17 -7.68
CA ALA A 44 -3.94 -5.16 -8.11
C ALA A 44 -5.07 -5.84 -8.90
N SER A 45 -6.22 -5.19 -8.94
CA SER A 45 -7.31 -5.61 -9.79
C SER A 45 -6.90 -5.49 -11.25
N TYR A 46 -7.66 -6.13 -12.15
CA TYR A 46 -7.41 -6.00 -13.57
C TYR A 46 -7.47 -4.52 -13.98
N PRO A 47 -6.64 -4.11 -14.95
CA PRO A 47 -6.62 -2.70 -15.38
C PRO A 47 -7.97 -2.18 -15.88
N THR A 48 -8.83 -3.08 -16.34
CA THR A 48 -10.15 -2.71 -16.85
C THR A 48 -11.26 -2.94 -15.83
N ALA A 49 -10.92 -3.25 -14.58
CA ALA A 49 -11.92 -3.48 -13.54
C ALA A 49 -12.68 -2.19 -13.24
N GLU A 50 -13.96 -2.35 -12.97
CA GLU A 50 -14.83 -1.24 -12.60
C GLU A 50 -14.38 -0.62 -11.26
N TRP A 51 -13.96 -1.47 -10.34
CA TRP A 51 -13.51 -1.05 -9.02
C TRP A 51 -12.04 -1.39 -8.87
N GLN A 52 -11.20 -0.45 -9.29
CA GLN A 52 -9.77 -0.65 -9.23
C GLN A 52 -9.28 -0.57 -7.79
N ASN A 53 -8.43 -1.51 -7.42
CA ASN A 53 -7.82 -1.52 -6.09
C ASN A 53 -6.49 -2.25 -6.15
N ALA A 54 -5.67 -2.01 -5.12
CA ALA A 54 -4.38 -2.65 -5.00
C ALA A 54 -4.02 -2.79 -3.53
N ALA A 55 -3.18 -3.76 -3.23
CA ALA A 55 -2.76 -4.01 -1.85
C ALA A 55 -1.31 -4.49 -1.82
N TRP A 56 -0.65 -4.19 -0.71
CA TRP A 56 0.71 -4.65 -0.42
C TRP A 56 0.73 -5.19 0.99
N VAL A 57 1.40 -6.32 1.18
CA VAL A 57 1.63 -6.92 2.49
C VAL A 57 3.13 -7.05 2.66
N PHE A 58 3.68 -6.44 3.70
CA PHE A 58 5.12 -6.35 3.84
C PHE A 58 5.55 -6.26 5.30
N GLU A 59 6.82 -6.55 5.51
CA GLU A 59 7.48 -6.39 6.80
C GLU A 59 8.29 -5.10 6.77
N ILE A 60 8.27 -4.34 7.86
CA ILE A 60 8.95 -3.06 7.91
C ILE A 60 9.43 -2.77 9.32
N ASP A 61 10.60 -2.15 9.43
CA ASP A 61 11.14 -1.71 10.72
C ASP A 61 10.45 -0.43 11.19
N GLU A 62 10.50 -0.20 12.49
CA GLU A 62 9.80 0.91 13.13
C GLU A 62 10.15 2.27 12.54
N ASP A 63 11.46 2.55 12.38
CA ASP A 63 11.89 3.85 11.86
C ASP A 63 11.47 4.05 10.41
N ALA A 64 11.60 3.00 9.59
CA ALA A 64 11.18 3.05 8.21
C ALA A 64 9.66 3.18 8.10
N SER A 65 8.93 2.60 9.05
CA SER A 65 7.48 2.70 9.10
C SER A 65 7.02 4.14 9.28
N LEU A 66 7.69 4.88 10.14
CA LEU A 66 7.37 6.29 10.36
C LEU A 66 7.59 7.12 9.09
N ARG A 67 8.71 6.88 8.41
CA ARG A 67 9.00 7.57 7.15
C ARG A 67 7.98 7.23 6.07
N LEU A 68 7.64 5.95 5.96
CA LEU A 68 6.67 5.50 4.96
C LEU A 68 5.30 6.10 5.25
N TYR A 69 4.90 6.14 6.51
CA TYR A 69 3.60 6.70 6.89
C TYR A 69 3.48 8.15 6.42
N ASP A 70 4.52 8.95 6.63
CA ASP A 70 4.52 10.33 6.19
C ASP A 70 4.45 10.44 4.67
N GLU A 71 5.16 9.58 3.96
CA GLU A 71 5.14 9.57 2.50
C GLU A 71 3.76 9.17 1.97
N ILE A 72 3.13 8.18 2.58
CA ILE A 72 1.78 7.76 2.18
C ILE A 72 0.76 8.87 2.44
N LYS A 73 0.89 9.59 3.56
CA LYS A 73 0.04 10.75 3.83
C LYS A 73 0.17 11.80 2.73
N TYR A 74 1.41 12.06 2.32
CA TYR A 74 1.66 13.00 1.23
C TYR A 74 1.01 12.54 -0.07
N LEU A 75 1.14 11.25 -0.39
CA LEU A 75 0.57 10.70 -1.62
C LEU A 75 -0.96 10.75 -1.59
N ARG A 76 -1.58 10.52 -0.43
CA ARG A 76 -3.03 10.66 -0.28
C ARG A 76 -3.48 12.06 -0.71
N GLN A 77 -2.78 13.09 -0.23
CA GLN A 77 -3.12 14.46 -0.58
C GLN A 77 -2.83 14.74 -2.05
N ARG A 78 -1.67 14.32 -2.51
CA ARG A 78 -1.21 14.58 -3.88
C ARG A 78 -2.18 14.02 -4.92
N PHE A 79 -2.77 12.87 -4.64
CA PHE A 79 -3.70 12.20 -5.53
C PHE A 79 -5.16 12.38 -5.12
N ASN A 80 -5.41 13.30 -4.21
CA ASN A 80 -6.76 13.71 -3.79
C ASN A 80 -7.63 12.52 -3.35
N GLN A 81 -7.06 11.63 -2.55
CA GLN A 81 -7.79 10.47 -2.04
C GLN A 81 -8.43 10.80 -0.70
N ASP A 82 -9.64 10.31 -0.46
CA ASP A 82 -10.30 10.48 0.83
C ASP A 82 -9.54 9.74 1.92
N SER A 83 -9.05 8.54 1.60
CA SER A 83 -8.31 7.73 2.57
C SER A 83 -7.44 6.71 1.87
N ILE A 84 -6.43 6.24 2.61
CA ILE A 84 -5.63 5.06 2.25
C ILE A 84 -5.67 4.17 3.49
N ALA A 85 -5.98 2.90 3.32
CA ALA A 85 -6.04 1.97 4.45
C ALA A 85 -4.64 1.52 4.84
N TRP A 86 -4.33 1.68 6.11
CA TRP A 86 -3.06 1.25 6.71
C TRP A 86 -3.39 0.34 7.88
N THR A 87 -3.03 -0.93 7.75
CA THR A 87 -3.27 -1.93 8.79
C THR A 87 -1.93 -2.51 9.21
N GLU A 88 -1.70 -2.62 10.51
CA GLU A 88 -0.47 -3.22 11.00
C GLU A 88 -0.75 -4.16 12.15
N GLY A 89 0.14 -5.12 12.33
CA GLY A 89 -0.04 -6.10 13.36
C GLY A 89 1.12 -7.07 13.46
N LYS A 90 0.88 -8.12 14.22
CA LYS A 90 1.87 -9.16 14.46
C LYS A 90 1.55 -10.36 13.60
N THR A 91 2.57 -10.85 12.91
CA THR A 91 2.43 -12.07 12.13
C THR A 91 2.60 -13.28 13.04
N ILE A 92 1.65 -14.19 12.96
CA ILE A 92 1.71 -15.45 13.68
C ILE A 92 1.71 -16.56 12.62
N LEU A 93 2.72 -17.42 12.68
CA LEU A 93 2.80 -18.55 11.78
C LEU A 93 2.11 -19.75 12.38
N ILE A 94 1.12 -20.27 11.67
CA ILE A 94 0.43 -21.49 12.09
C ILE A 94 1.22 -22.65 11.50
N ASN A 95 1.83 -23.41 12.38
CA ASN A 95 2.69 -24.52 11.98
C ASN A 95 1.99 -25.85 12.15
N GLN A 96 2.41 -26.79 11.33
CA GLN A 96 1.96 -28.18 11.45
C GLN A 96 2.61 -28.80 12.67
N LYS A 97 1.81 -29.50 13.45
CA LYS A 97 2.31 -30.22 14.62
C LYS A 97 1.89 -31.67 14.56
#